data_3b5bf611b8e7576c6e17b17bf0d43289
#
_entry.id   3b5bf611b8e7576c6e17b17bf0d43289
#
_cell.length_a   1.000
_cell.length_b   1.000
_cell.length_c   1.000
_cell.angle_alpha   90.00
_cell.angle_beta   90.00
_cell.angle_gamma   90.00
#
_symmetry.space_group_name_H-M   'P 1'
#
loop_
_entity.id
_entity.type
_entity.pdbx_description
1 polymer ?
#
loop_
_entity_poly.entity_id
_entity_poly.type
_entity_poly.pdbx_seq_one_letter_code
_entity_poly.pdbx_strand_id
1 'polypeptide(L)'
;MAVCSVAFWWQQQLPARVRRAAANEDWSECLQSTEQLQALGWPGKQVSAEQPLCRRLQAEALWGKGDQLHALLIQQQLVISAGSTAGDAAQLQAWRQSLKQQALIRYQQGDLTEALKLLSGAEQSAQDKTLSAALEDNWHRNRLEAERAADLVGDQRWWEALDRLNRLDHPWWQQNTQDQRRTVNTAITALSSSEGHLQHGTGETDLIQGESLNMAVQEMLEQGVEAWTAFEAGCRSLGGKVQEDGPESFCRADLTAAQ
;
A
#
# COMPACT_ATOMS: atom_id res chain seq x y z
N MET A 1 -33.88 -41.18 33.33
CA MET A 1 -33.73 -42.09 32.18
C MET A 1 -34.30 -41.56 30.86
N ALA A 2 -35.32 -40.69 30.82
CA ALA A 2 -35.87 -40.15 29.58
C ALA A 2 -34.92 -39.29 28.71
N VAL A 3 -33.99 -38.55 29.32
CA VAL A 3 -33.06 -37.68 28.62
C VAL A 3 -32.02 -38.47 27.79
N CYS A 4 -31.56 -39.61 28.28
CA CYS A 4 -30.64 -40.48 27.57
C CYS A 4 -31.27 -41.13 26.32
N SER A 5 -32.55 -41.43 26.34
CA SER A 5 -33.25 -42.04 25.23
C SER A 5 -33.47 -41.07 24.07
N VAL A 6 -33.72 -39.80 24.35
CA VAL A 6 -33.89 -38.75 23.35
C VAL A 6 -32.56 -38.42 22.69
N ALA A 7 -31.48 -38.33 23.45
CA ALA A 7 -30.14 -38.09 22.93
C ALA A 7 -29.66 -39.22 22.00
N PHE A 8 -29.92 -40.47 22.38
CA PHE A 8 -29.61 -41.66 21.59
C PHE A 8 -30.40 -41.72 20.29
N TRP A 9 -31.69 -41.43 20.32
CA TRP A 9 -32.54 -41.39 19.12
C TRP A 9 -32.15 -40.27 18.18
N TRP A 10 -31.80 -39.10 18.71
CA TRP A 10 -31.33 -37.95 17.94
C TRP A 10 -30.01 -38.25 17.23
N GLN A 11 -29.12 -38.93 17.92
CA GLN A 11 -27.82 -39.34 17.41
C GLN A 11 -27.92 -40.35 16.25
N GLN A 12 -28.92 -41.23 16.26
CA GLN A 12 -29.16 -42.17 15.14
C GLN A 12 -29.67 -41.44 13.89
N GLN A 13 -30.28 -40.28 14.02
CA GLN A 13 -30.80 -39.53 12.89
C GLN A 13 -29.74 -38.64 12.19
N LEU A 14 -28.65 -38.29 12.88
CA LEU A 14 -27.61 -37.39 12.33
C LEU A 14 -27.03 -37.90 11.01
N PRO A 15 -26.67 -39.18 10.82
CA PRO A 15 -26.15 -39.66 9.54
C PRO A 15 -27.15 -39.52 8.37
N ALA A 16 -28.44 -39.68 8.69
CA ALA A 16 -29.50 -39.52 7.70
C ALA A 16 -29.72 -38.03 7.35
N ARG A 17 -29.55 -37.13 8.32
CA ARG A 17 -29.57 -35.67 8.10
C ARG A 17 -28.40 -35.22 7.22
N VAL A 18 -27.18 -35.65 7.51
CA VAL A 18 -26.00 -35.35 6.69
C VAL A 18 -26.25 -35.73 5.22
N ARG A 19 -26.69 -36.96 4.99
CA ARG A 19 -26.97 -37.44 3.61
C ARG A 19 -28.10 -36.66 2.93
N ARG A 20 -29.15 -36.28 3.68
CA ARG A 20 -30.24 -35.48 3.15
C ARG A 20 -29.83 -34.06 2.85
N ALA A 21 -29.06 -33.41 3.75
CA ALA A 21 -28.52 -32.09 3.54
C ALA A 21 -27.57 -32.07 2.34
N ALA A 22 -26.70 -33.07 2.22
CA ALA A 22 -25.81 -33.20 1.04
C ALA A 22 -26.63 -33.41 -0.27
N ALA A 23 -27.68 -34.20 -0.26
CA ALA A 23 -28.55 -34.42 -1.42
C ALA A 23 -29.34 -33.16 -1.83
N ASN A 24 -29.63 -32.28 -0.88
CA ASN A 24 -30.35 -31.02 -1.10
C ASN A 24 -29.38 -29.84 -1.35
N GLU A 25 -28.07 -30.06 -1.42
CA GLU A 25 -27.02 -29.03 -1.56
C GLU A 25 -27.04 -27.99 -0.42
N ASP A 26 -27.62 -28.36 0.74
CA ASP A 26 -27.54 -27.54 1.96
C ASP A 26 -26.24 -27.86 2.70
N TRP A 27 -25.16 -27.25 2.20
CA TRP A 27 -23.80 -27.48 2.72
C TRP A 27 -23.64 -26.99 4.15
N SER A 28 -24.41 -25.96 4.55
CA SER A 28 -24.39 -25.42 5.91
C SER A 28 -24.96 -26.45 6.91
N GLU A 29 -26.14 -27.02 6.64
CA GLU A 29 -26.72 -28.06 7.48
C GLU A 29 -25.86 -29.35 7.43
N CYS A 30 -25.29 -29.67 6.26
CA CYS A 30 -24.38 -30.80 6.08
C CYS A 30 -23.18 -30.68 7.02
N LEU A 31 -22.52 -29.53 7.03
CA LEU A 31 -21.35 -29.27 7.88
C LEU A 31 -21.72 -29.28 9.37
N GLN A 32 -22.77 -28.57 9.76
CA GLN A 32 -23.26 -28.53 11.14
C GLN A 32 -23.58 -29.91 11.68
N SER A 33 -24.28 -30.75 10.87
CA SER A 33 -24.66 -32.12 11.25
C SER A 33 -23.42 -33.02 11.39
N THR A 34 -22.38 -32.86 10.55
CA THR A 34 -21.15 -33.63 10.65
C THR A 34 -20.31 -33.22 11.86
N GLU A 35 -20.26 -31.92 12.20
CA GLU A 35 -19.59 -31.42 13.39
C GLU A 35 -20.25 -31.89 14.68
N GLN A 36 -21.58 -31.93 14.71
CA GLN A 36 -22.33 -32.51 15.85
C GLN A 36 -22.03 -34.00 16.01
N LEU A 37 -21.92 -34.77 14.92
CA LEU A 37 -21.49 -36.18 14.96
C LEU A 37 -20.08 -36.33 15.53
N GLN A 38 -19.17 -35.47 15.16
CA GLN A 38 -17.79 -35.48 15.67
C GLN A 38 -17.74 -35.11 17.15
N ALA A 39 -18.48 -34.08 17.58
CA ALA A 39 -18.51 -33.60 18.97
C ALA A 39 -19.08 -34.66 19.93
N LEU A 40 -19.97 -35.52 19.49
CA LEU A 40 -20.55 -36.62 20.29
C LEU A 40 -19.58 -37.78 20.51
N GLY A 41 -18.34 -37.73 19.93
CA GLY A 41 -17.20 -38.57 20.33
C GLY A 41 -17.46 -40.07 20.30
N TRP A 42 -18.11 -40.60 19.30
CA TRP A 42 -18.38 -42.03 19.22
C TRP A 42 -17.06 -42.83 19.02
N PRO A 43 -16.65 -43.61 20.02
CA PRO A 43 -15.45 -44.43 19.89
C PRO A 43 -15.64 -45.45 18.76
N GLY A 44 -14.77 -45.38 17.75
CA GLY A 44 -14.69 -46.37 16.69
C GLY A 44 -15.43 -46.06 15.37
N LYS A 45 -16.10 -44.93 15.22
CA LYS A 45 -16.60 -44.50 13.91
C LYS A 45 -15.59 -43.57 13.23
N GLN A 46 -15.12 -43.97 12.07
CA GLN A 46 -14.41 -43.12 11.11
C GLN A 46 -15.22 -41.82 10.93
N VAL A 47 -14.49 -40.72 10.88
CA VAL A 47 -15.02 -39.44 10.36
C VAL A 47 -15.82 -39.77 9.11
N SER A 48 -17.08 -39.36 9.08
CA SER A 48 -17.92 -39.73 7.93
C SER A 48 -17.28 -39.20 6.65
N ALA A 49 -17.22 -40.03 5.60
CA ALA A 49 -16.64 -39.65 4.32
C ALA A 49 -17.27 -38.39 3.72
N GLU A 50 -18.49 -38.08 4.18
CA GLU A 50 -19.24 -36.89 3.78
C GLU A 50 -18.70 -35.60 4.38
N GLN A 51 -18.04 -35.60 5.57
CA GLN A 51 -17.57 -34.39 6.22
C GLN A 51 -16.57 -33.58 5.37
N PRO A 52 -15.53 -34.18 4.79
CA PRO A 52 -14.62 -33.45 3.89
C PRO A 52 -15.35 -32.91 2.66
N LEU A 53 -16.33 -33.63 2.13
CA LEU A 53 -17.16 -33.17 1.02
C LEU A 53 -17.99 -31.95 1.42
N CYS A 54 -18.71 -32.00 2.57
CA CYS A 54 -19.49 -30.88 3.06
C CYS A 54 -18.63 -29.65 3.28
N ARG A 55 -17.43 -29.79 3.87
CA ARG A 55 -16.49 -28.67 4.07
C ARG A 55 -16.05 -28.06 2.75
N ARG A 56 -15.69 -28.88 1.77
CA ARG A 56 -15.24 -28.40 0.46
C ARG A 56 -16.33 -27.60 -0.24
N LEU A 57 -17.53 -28.15 -0.33
CA LEU A 57 -18.64 -27.50 -1.02
C LEU A 57 -19.15 -26.25 -0.28
N GLN A 58 -19.16 -26.27 1.05
CA GLN A 58 -19.49 -25.09 1.84
C GLN A 58 -18.45 -23.97 1.66
N ALA A 59 -17.16 -24.32 1.68
CA ALA A 59 -16.08 -23.36 1.45
C ALA A 59 -16.17 -22.72 0.05
N GLU A 60 -16.41 -23.54 -0.97
CA GLU A 60 -16.61 -23.06 -2.35
C GLU A 60 -17.84 -22.15 -2.48
N ALA A 61 -18.97 -22.54 -1.86
CA ALA A 61 -20.19 -21.73 -1.87
C ALA A 61 -19.99 -20.37 -1.19
N LEU A 62 -19.30 -20.33 -0.04
CA LEU A 62 -18.97 -19.08 0.65
C LEU A 62 -18.00 -18.22 -0.15
N TRP A 63 -16.98 -18.82 -0.76
CA TRP A 63 -16.06 -18.12 -1.63
C TRP A 63 -16.78 -17.46 -2.80
N GLY A 64 -17.69 -18.20 -3.47
CA GLY A 64 -18.49 -17.69 -4.58
C GLY A 64 -19.48 -16.58 -4.17
N LYS A 65 -19.94 -16.56 -2.92
CA LYS A 65 -20.80 -15.51 -2.35
C LYS A 65 -20.02 -14.27 -1.88
N GLY A 66 -18.68 -14.29 -1.92
CA GLY A 66 -17.82 -13.21 -1.45
C GLY A 66 -17.48 -13.24 0.04
N ASP A 67 -17.97 -14.26 0.79
CA ASP A 67 -17.59 -14.47 2.19
C ASP A 67 -16.26 -15.25 2.29
N GLN A 68 -15.23 -14.60 1.77
CA GLN A 68 -13.93 -15.23 1.51
C GLN A 68 -13.19 -15.63 2.81
N LEU A 69 -13.35 -14.85 3.89
CA LEU A 69 -12.69 -15.16 5.16
C LEU A 69 -13.25 -16.41 5.83
N HIS A 70 -14.58 -16.57 5.83
CA HIS A 70 -15.19 -17.80 6.33
C HIS A 70 -14.89 -19.00 5.43
N ALA A 71 -14.90 -18.82 4.10
CA ALA A 71 -14.49 -19.85 3.16
C ALA A 71 -13.07 -20.37 3.46
N LEU A 72 -12.14 -19.44 3.73
CA LEU A 72 -10.74 -19.76 4.05
C LEU A 72 -10.61 -20.55 5.35
N LEU A 73 -11.37 -20.17 6.40
CA LEU A 73 -11.38 -20.89 7.68
C LEU A 73 -11.86 -22.33 7.51
N ILE A 74 -12.96 -22.56 6.76
CA ILE A 74 -13.46 -23.91 6.48
C ILE A 74 -12.47 -24.71 5.65
N GLN A 75 -11.87 -24.10 4.63
CA GLN A 75 -10.85 -24.76 3.80
C GLN A 75 -9.60 -25.12 4.61
N GLN A 76 -9.19 -24.28 5.55
CA GLN A 76 -8.07 -24.57 6.46
C GLN A 76 -8.40 -25.78 7.36
N GLN A 77 -9.63 -25.83 7.92
CA GLN A 77 -10.07 -26.98 8.70
C GLN A 77 -10.13 -28.26 7.85
N LEU A 78 -10.52 -28.15 6.58
CA LEU A 78 -10.50 -29.27 5.64
C LEU A 78 -9.08 -29.80 5.45
N VAL A 79 -8.10 -28.92 5.18
CA VAL A 79 -6.71 -29.30 4.90
C VAL A 79 -6.06 -30.05 6.07
N ILE A 80 -6.39 -29.70 7.32
CA ILE A 80 -5.86 -30.41 8.51
C ILE A 80 -6.67 -31.65 8.87
N SER A 81 -7.76 -31.95 8.17
CA SER A 81 -8.60 -33.11 8.45
C SER A 81 -8.10 -34.38 7.76
N ALA A 82 -8.46 -35.55 8.28
CA ALA A 82 -8.07 -36.84 7.74
C ALA A 82 -8.57 -37.12 6.31
N GLY A 83 -9.59 -36.36 5.85
CA GLY A 83 -10.15 -36.50 4.50
C GLY A 83 -9.64 -35.46 3.50
N SER A 84 -8.55 -34.75 3.83
CA SER A 84 -7.97 -33.77 2.92
C SER A 84 -7.24 -34.42 1.75
N THR A 85 -7.21 -33.70 0.63
CA THR A 85 -6.48 -34.08 -0.58
C THR A 85 -5.39 -33.03 -0.90
N ALA A 86 -4.47 -33.38 -1.76
CA ALA A 86 -3.48 -32.41 -2.27
C ALA A 86 -4.15 -31.21 -2.99
N GLY A 87 -5.30 -31.46 -3.63
CA GLY A 87 -6.10 -30.40 -4.25
C GLY A 87 -6.65 -29.39 -3.25
N ASP A 88 -7.08 -29.83 -2.05
CA ASP A 88 -7.58 -28.96 -1.00
C ASP A 88 -6.50 -28.01 -0.46
N ALA A 89 -5.28 -28.51 -0.31
CA ALA A 89 -4.14 -27.71 0.09
C ALA A 89 -3.74 -26.67 -0.99
N ALA A 90 -3.73 -27.10 -2.26
CA ALA A 90 -3.48 -26.20 -3.38
C ALA A 90 -4.54 -25.09 -3.48
N GLN A 91 -5.82 -25.44 -3.30
CA GLN A 91 -6.95 -24.48 -3.27
C GLN A 91 -6.80 -23.45 -2.15
N LEU A 92 -6.42 -23.91 -0.94
CA LEU A 92 -6.17 -23.02 0.19
C LEU A 92 -5.07 -22.00 -0.13
N GLN A 93 -3.98 -22.43 -0.73
CA GLN A 93 -2.88 -21.54 -1.13
C GLN A 93 -3.33 -20.54 -2.21
N ALA A 94 -4.06 -21.01 -3.22
CA ALA A 94 -4.60 -20.15 -4.28
C ALA A 94 -5.52 -19.05 -3.71
N TRP A 95 -6.41 -19.41 -2.78
CA TRP A 95 -7.31 -18.45 -2.14
C TRP A 95 -6.57 -17.42 -1.28
N ARG A 96 -5.56 -17.86 -0.52
CA ARG A 96 -4.69 -16.94 0.25
C ARG A 96 -3.96 -15.95 -0.64
N GLN A 97 -3.41 -16.43 -1.74
CA GLN A 97 -2.75 -15.56 -2.70
C GLN A 97 -3.74 -14.56 -3.33
N SER A 98 -4.95 -15.00 -3.67
CA SER A 98 -6.01 -14.13 -4.15
C SER A 98 -6.37 -13.04 -3.14
N LEU A 99 -6.51 -13.39 -1.84
CA LEU A 99 -6.78 -12.40 -0.78
C LEU A 99 -5.63 -11.39 -0.63
N LYS A 100 -4.38 -11.85 -0.68
CA LYS A 100 -3.21 -10.94 -0.65
C LYS A 100 -3.21 -9.96 -1.82
N GLN A 101 -3.53 -10.44 -3.03
CA GLN A 101 -3.65 -9.56 -4.19
C GLN A 101 -4.80 -8.54 -4.04
N GLN A 102 -5.97 -8.99 -3.58
CA GLN A 102 -7.09 -8.10 -3.30
C GLN A 102 -6.75 -7.06 -2.23
N ALA A 103 -6.05 -7.46 -1.17
CA ALA A 103 -5.59 -6.57 -0.12
C ALA A 103 -4.67 -5.47 -0.67
N LEU A 104 -3.71 -5.82 -1.53
CA LEU A 104 -2.82 -4.83 -2.16
C LEU A 104 -3.60 -3.86 -3.06
N ILE A 105 -4.61 -4.35 -3.80
CA ILE A 105 -5.48 -3.48 -4.62
C ILE A 105 -6.26 -2.51 -3.71
N ARG A 106 -6.85 -3.00 -2.60
CA ARG A 106 -7.55 -2.15 -1.64
C ARG A 106 -6.62 -1.11 -1.02
N TYR A 107 -5.42 -1.53 -0.65
CA TYR A 107 -4.40 -0.63 -0.16
C TYR A 107 -4.10 0.49 -1.15
N GLN A 108 -3.81 0.16 -2.41
CA GLN A 108 -3.55 1.16 -3.45
C GLN A 108 -4.72 2.12 -3.68
N GLN A 109 -5.97 1.65 -3.44
CA GLN A 109 -7.18 2.47 -3.51
C GLN A 109 -7.42 3.36 -2.28
N GLY A 110 -6.58 3.25 -1.25
CA GLY A 110 -6.69 4.04 -0.03
C GLY A 110 -7.49 3.39 1.10
N ASP A 111 -7.90 2.14 0.93
CA ASP A 111 -8.64 1.39 1.97
C ASP A 111 -7.70 0.48 2.76
N LEU A 112 -6.89 1.10 3.63
CA LEU A 112 -5.99 0.37 4.52
C LEU A 112 -6.73 -0.63 5.41
N THR A 113 -7.89 -0.25 5.93
CA THR A 113 -8.64 -1.08 6.89
C THR A 113 -9.08 -2.39 6.27
N GLU A 114 -9.68 -2.36 5.08
CA GLU A 114 -10.09 -3.57 4.38
C GLU A 114 -8.87 -4.37 3.89
N ALA A 115 -7.79 -3.70 3.47
CA ALA A 115 -6.54 -4.36 3.10
C ALA A 115 -5.96 -5.19 4.25
N LEU A 116 -5.86 -4.61 5.44
CA LEU A 116 -5.34 -5.31 6.63
C LEU A 116 -6.25 -6.45 7.09
N LYS A 117 -7.57 -6.26 6.99
CA LYS A 117 -8.55 -7.31 7.30
C LYS A 117 -8.38 -8.52 6.36
N LEU A 118 -8.21 -8.30 5.05
CA LEU A 118 -7.96 -9.37 4.08
C LEU A 118 -6.61 -10.06 4.34
N LEU A 119 -5.57 -9.30 4.67
CA LEU A 119 -4.25 -9.85 5.02
C LEU A 119 -4.31 -10.70 6.27
N SER A 120 -4.97 -10.25 7.33
CA SER A 120 -5.08 -11.00 8.59
C SER A 120 -5.74 -12.37 8.39
N GLY A 121 -6.72 -12.47 7.47
CA GLY A 121 -7.33 -13.74 7.10
C GLY A 121 -6.41 -14.65 6.28
N ALA A 122 -5.50 -14.07 5.50
CA ALA A 122 -4.57 -14.81 4.64
C ALA A 122 -3.23 -15.19 5.32
N GLU A 123 -2.95 -14.64 6.49
CA GLU A 123 -1.68 -14.81 7.22
C GLU A 123 -1.41 -16.27 7.58
N GLN A 124 -0.19 -16.73 7.31
CA GLN A 124 0.31 -18.05 7.71
C GLN A 124 1.67 -18.01 8.40
N SER A 125 2.45 -16.98 8.11
CA SER A 125 3.86 -16.93 8.45
C SER A 125 4.24 -15.59 9.08
N ALA A 126 5.42 -15.55 9.68
CA ALA A 126 6.02 -14.30 10.14
C ALA A 126 6.20 -13.28 9.00
N GLN A 127 6.43 -13.74 7.76
CA GLN A 127 6.55 -12.89 6.59
C GLN A 127 5.24 -12.17 6.22
N ASP A 128 4.10 -12.84 6.43
CA ASP A 128 2.79 -12.22 6.18
C ASP A 128 2.52 -11.08 7.18
N LYS A 129 2.90 -11.26 8.45
CA LYS A 129 2.84 -10.21 9.48
C LYS A 129 3.77 -9.03 9.18
N THR A 130 4.94 -9.31 8.62
CA THR A 130 5.87 -8.25 8.17
C THR A 130 5.27 -7.42 7.04
N LEU A 131 4.49 -8.04 6.15
CA LEU A 131 3.80 -7.31 5.08
C LEU A 131 2.73 -6.36 5.65
N SER A 132 1.87 -6.84 6.54
CA SER A 132 0.84 -6.01 7.18
C SER A 132 1.46 -4.80 7.90
N ALA A 133 2.52 -5.02 8.69
CA ALA A 133 3.26 -3.96 9.37
C ALA A 133 3.90 -2.96 8.36
N ALA A 134 4.49 -3.46 7.28
CA ALA A 134 5.09 -2.59 6.26
C ALA A 134 4.06 -1.70 5.56
N LEU A 135 2.84 -2.21 5.30
CA LEU A 135 1.76 -1.40 4.72
C LEU A 135 1.26 -0.33 5.70
N GLU A 136 1.12 -0.68 6.99
CA GLU A 136 0.76 0.28 8.04
C GLU A 136 1.80 1.39 8.19
N ASP A 137 3.09 1.03 8.25
CA ASP A 137 4.20 1.98 8.37
C ASP A 137 4.28 2.92 7.16
N ASN A 138 4.16 2.36 5.94
CA ASN A 138 4.14 3.17 4.72
C ASN A 138 2.94 4.12 4.70
N TRP A 139 1.75 3.64 5.02
CA TRP A 139 0.56 4.47 5.10
C TRP A 139 0.70 5.61 6.11
N HIS A 140 1.20 5.29 7.30
CA HIS A 140 1.40 6.27 8.36
C HIS A 140 2.44 7.34 7.96
N ARG A 141 3.53 6.95 7.34
CA ARG A 141 4.54 7.87 6.80
C ARG A 141 3.92 8.83 5.78
N ASN A 142 3.20 8.30 4.78
CA ASN A 142 2.55 9.14 3.77
C ASN A 142 1.54 10.11 4.38
N ARG A 143 0.75 9.64 5.36
CA ARG A 143 -0.19 10.49 6.08
C ARG A 143 0.51 11.67 6.75
N LEU A 144 1.59 11.39 7.49
CA LEU A 144 2.37 12.44 8.18
C LEU A 144 2.98 13.45 7.19
N GLU A 145 3.48 13.00 6.05
CA GLU A 145 4.03 13.91 5.05
C GLU A 145 2.92 14.77 4.41
N ALA A 146 1.73 14.21 4.17
CA ALA A 146 0.58 14.95 3.66
C ALA A 146 0.06 16.00 4.67
N GLU A 147 -0.06 15.63 5.96
CA GLU A 147 -0.46 16.53 7.04
C GLU A 147 0.55 17.69 7.17
N ARG A 148 1.85 17.40 7.18
CA ARG A 148 2.91 18.44 7.23
C ARG A 148 2.90 19.33 6.00
N ALA A 149 2.65 18.77 4.81
CA ALA A 149 2.50 19.59 3.61
C ALA A 149 1.32 20.56 3.71
N ALA A 150 0.19 20.10 4.27
CA ALA A 150 -0.99 20.95 4.48
C ALA A 150 -0.68 22.11 5.44
N ASP A 151 0.01 21.86 6.55
CA ASP A 151 0.42 22.89 7.51
C ASP A 151 1.34 23.92 6.83
N LEU A 152 2.34 23.46 6.07
CA LEU A 152 3.27 24.33 5.35
C LEU A 152 2.58 25.17 4.27
N VAL A 153 1.55 24.61 3.60
CA VAL A 153 0.71 25.38 2.66
C VAL A 153 -0.06 26.49 3.41
N GLY A 154 -0.59 26.19 4.59
CA GLY A 154 -1.24 27.21 5.46
C GLY A 154 -0.29 28.34 5.87
N ASP A 155 0.98 27.99 6.14
CA ASP A 155 2.04 28.94 6.51
C ASP A 155 2.69 29.64 5.29
N GLN A 156 2.23 29.36 4.07
CA GLN A 156 2.80 29.89 2.80
C GLN A 156 4.26 29.51 2.54
N ARG A 157 4.74 28.41 3.14
CA ARG A 157 6.08 27.86 2.97
C ARG A 157 6.10 26.91 1.78
N TRP A 158 5.98 27.46 0.59
CA TRP A 158 5.68 26.73 -0.64
C TRP A 158 6.72 25.67 -1.03
N TRP A 159 8.01 26.02 -0.94
CA TRP A 159 9.10 25.12 -1.29
C TRP A 159 9.18 23.92 -0.36
N GLU A 160 9.00 24.16 0.93
CA GLU A 160 9.01 23.09 1.93
C GLU A 160 7.76 22.21 1.80
N ALA A 161 6.60 22.82 1.49
CA ALA A 161 5.39 22.07 1.18
C ALA A 161 5.59 21.17 -0.03
N LEU A 162 6.21 21.67 -1.10
CA LEU A 162 6.53 20.89 -2.29
C LEU A 162 7.47 19.72 -1.97
N ASP A 163 8.50 19.93 -1.15
CA ASP A 163 9.40 18.86 -0.69
C ASP A 163 8.62 17.74 0.02
N ARG A 164 7.69 18.08 0.93
CA ARG A 164 6.84 17.10 1.60
C ARG A 164 5.93 16.35 0.63
N LEU A 165 5.29 17.05 -0.29
CA LEU A 165 4.45 16.43 -1.33
C LEU A 165 5.25 15.49 -2.24
N ASN A 166 6.52 15.77 -2.50
CA ASN A 166 7.40 14.93 -3.32
C ASN A 166 7.84 13.65 -2.61
N ARG A 167 7.75 13.58 -1.28
CA ARG A 167 8.05 12.38 -0.49
C ARG A 167 6.90 11.38 -0.43
N LEU A 168 5.73 11.75 -0.92
CA LEU A 168 4.58 10.85 -0.99
C LEU A 168 4.86 9.77 -2.05
N ASP A 169 4.95 8.52 -1.62
CA ASP A 169 5.23 7.36 -2.47
C ASP A 169 4.01 6.45 -2.69
N HIS A 170 2.90 6.69 -1.99
CA HIS A 170 1.67 5.93 -2.12
C HIS A 170 0.70 6.59 -3.13
N PRO A 171 0.18 5.84 -4.14
CA PRO A 171 -0.62 6.41 -5.23
C PRO A 171 -1.86 7.17 -4.77
N TRP A 172 -2.58 6.65 -3.78
CA TRP A 172 -3.78 7.30 -3.24
C TRP A 172 -3.44 8.66 -2.60
N TRP A 173 -2.36 8.72 -1.80
CA TRP A 173 -1.93 9.97 -1.19
C TRP A 173 -1.47 10.99 -2.22
N GLN A 174 -0.75 10.57 -3.26
CA GLN A 174 -0.37 11.43 -4.39
C GLN A 174 -1.59 12.02 -5.08
N GLN A 175 -2.62 11.19 -5.32
CA GLN A 175 -3.87 11.64 -5.95
C GLN A 175 -4.66 12.56 -5.02
N ASN A 176 -4.78 12.22 -3.74
CA ASN A 176 -5.57 12.96 -2.75
C ASN A 176 -4.98 14.33 -2.43
N THR A 177 -3.69 14.55 -2.68
CA THR A 177 -2.98 15.83 -2.47
C THR A 177 -2.75 16.63 -3.75
N GLN A 178 -3.37 16.26 -4.87
CA GLN A 178 -3.17 16.95 -6.16
C GLN A 178 -3.58 18.43 -6.12
N ASP A 179 -4.63 18.78 -5.39
CA ASP A 179 -5.08 20.16 -5.29
C ASP A 179 -4.07 21.00 -4.50
N GLN A 180 -3.53 20.46 -3.42
CA GLN A 180 -2.45 21.10 -2.67
C GLN A 180 -1.20 21.30 -3.55
N ARG A 181 -0.81 20.27 -4.31
CA ARG A 181 0.33 20.35 -5.25
C ARG A 181 0.10 21.43 -6.30
N ARG A 182 -1.13 21.53 -6.81
CA ARG A 182 -1.49 22.59 -7.77
C ARG A 182 -1.39 23.98 -7.16
N THR A 183 -1.90 24.16 -5.94
CA THR A 183 -1.80 25.43 -5.19
C THR A 183 -0.34 25.83 -4.97
N VAL A 184 0.49 24.90 -4.51
CA VAL A 184 1.91 25.12 -4.26
C VAL A 184 2.63 25.53 -5.56
N ASN A 185 2.45 24.79 -6.64
CA ASN A 185 3.09 25.10 -7.93
C ASN A 185 2.64 26.46 -8.47
N THR A 186 1.37 26.82 -8.34
CA THR A 186 0.87 28.15 -8.75
C THR A 186 1.51 29.27 -7.92
N ALA A 187 1.63 29.08 -6.63
CA ALA A 187 2.25 30.06 -5.74
C ALA A 187 3.76 30.24 -6.06
N ILE A 188 4.48 29.15 -6.25
CA ILE A 188 5.91 29.17 -6.64
C ILE A 188 6.08 29.88 -7.98
N THR A 189 5.23 29.59 -8.98
CA THR A 189 5.28 30.25 -10.29
C THR A 189 5.00 31.76 -10.16
N ALA A 190 4.04 32.15 -9.32
CA ALA A 190 3.76 33.57 -9.08
C ALA A 190 4.92 34.30 -8.41
N LEU A 191 5.60 33.67 -7.44
CA LEU A 191 6.80 34.22 -6.80
C LEU A 191 7.92 34.42 -7.83
N SER A 192 8.25 33.40 -8.61
CA SER A 192 9.30 33.48 -9.64
C SER A 192 8.97 34.54 -10.71
N SER A 193 7.70 34.73 -11.04
CA SER A 193 7.28 35.79 -11.99
C SER A 193 7.39 37.19 -11.37
N SER A 194 7.07 37.35 -10.09
CA SER A 194 7.17 38.64 -9.39
C SER A 194 8.63 39.04 -9.16
N GLU A 195 9.52 38.10 -8.86
CA GLU A 195 10.96 38.35 -8.76
C GLU A 195 11.57 38.73 -10.11
N GLY A 196 11.15 38.07 -11.22
CA GLY A 196 11.56 38.47 -12.56
C GLY A 196 11.14 39.89 -12.94
N HIS A 197 10.00 40.37 -12.46
CA HIS A 197 9.56 41.75 -12.68
C HIS A 197 10.27 42.79 -11.81
N LEU A 198 10.71 42.43 -10.59
CA LEU A 198 11.47 43.31 -9.72
C LEU A 198 12.92 43.46 -10.20
N GLN A 199 13.49 42.47 -10.87
CA GLN A 199 14.83 42.51 -11.45
C GLN A 199 14.95 43.36 -12.73
N HIS A 200 13.83 43.67 -13.42
CA HIS A 200 13.84 44.51 -14.60
C HIS A 200 13.74 46.04 -14.34
N GLY A 201 13.67 46.43 -13.07
CA GLY A 201 13.45 47.82 -12.69
C GLY A 201 14.52 48.39 -11.76
N THR A 202 15.78 48.29 -12.02
CA THR A 202 16.89 49.20 -11.70
C THR A 202 18.22 48.45 -11.72
N GLY A 203 18.99 48.56 -12.81
CA GLY A 203 20.46 48.73 -12.73
C GLY A 203 21.31 47.55 -12.25
N GLU A 204 20.94 46.27 -12.52
CA GLU A 204 21.85 45.15 -12.30
C GLU A 204 22.31 44.55 -13.64
N THR A 205 23.15 45.32 -14.35
CA THR A 205 23.87 44.88 -15.57
C THR A 205 24.95 43.84 -15.31
N ASP A 206 25.11 43.44 -14.03
CA ASP A 206 26.28 42.67 -13.60
C ASP A 206 25.99 41.17 -13.38
N LEU A 207 24.75 40.69 -13.58
CA LEU A 207 24.42 39.27 -13.43
C LEU A 207 24.72 38.50 -14.69
N ILE A 208 25.61 37.50 -14.60
CA ILE A 208 25.87 36.52 -15.65
C ILE A 208 24.84 35.40 -15.48
N GLN A 209 23.87 35.38 -16.37
CA GLN A 209 22.78 34.41 -16.35
C GLN A 209 22.53 33.83 -17.78
N GLY A 210 21.70 32.78 -17.85
CA GLY A 210 21.22 32.27 -19.10
C GLY A 210 22.06 31.15 -19.70
N GLU A 211 21.92 30.98 -21.02
CA GLU A 211 22.41 29.82 -21.74
C GLU A 211 23.96 29.67 -21.69
N SER A 212 24.69 30.76 -21.65
CA SER A 212 26.15 30.75 -21.57
C SER A 212 26.67 30.18 -20.24
N LEU A 213 26.07 30.56 -19.11
CA LEU A 213 26.43 30.01 -17.80
C LEU A 213 26.02 28.54 -17.71
N ASN A 214 24.81 28.20 -18.17
CA ASN A 214 24.36 26.83 -18.17
C ASN A 214 25.25 25.91 -19.02
N MET A 215 25.69 26.35 -20.20
CA MET A 215 26.61 25.57 -21.03
C MET A 215 27.97 25.38 -20.34
N ALA A 216 28.53 26.44 -19.76
CA ALA A 216 29.80 26.34 -19.07
C ALA A 216 29.78 25.40 -17.86
N VAL A 217 28.67 25.41 -17.10
CA VAL A 217 28.46 24.51 -15.96
C VAL A 217 28.26 23.08 -16.45
N GLN A 218 27.43 22.86 -17.49
CA GLN A 218 27.14 21.55 -17.99
C GLN A 218 28.39 20.85 -18.57
N GLU A 219 29.23 21.57 -19.28
CA GLU A 219 30.51 21.04 -19.79
C GLU A 219 31.40 20.49 -18.65
N MET A 220 31.43 21.16 -17.50
CA MET A 220 32.18 20.70 -16.34
C MET A 220 31.54 19.54 -15.62
N LEU A 221 30.21 19.50 -15.54
CA LEU A 221 29.48 18.36 -14.98
C LEU A 221 29.68 17.09 -15.82
N GLU A 222 29.76 17.22 -17.14
CA GLU A 222 30.08 16.10 -18.06
C GLU A 222 31.49 15.56 -17.86
N GLN A 223 32.42 16.43 -17.41
CA GLN A 223 33.79 16.06 -17.03
C GLN A 223 33.87 15.42 -15.63
N GLY A 224 32.74 15.29 -14.93
CA GLY A 224 32.64 14.69 -13.59
C GLY A 224 33.02 15.63 -12.45
N VAL A 225 33.02 16.95 -12.70
CA VAL A 225 33.26 17.96 -11.66
C VAL A 225 32.01 18.06 -10.78
N GLU A 226 32.18 18.20 -9.47
CA GLU A 226 31.10 18.34 -8.49
C GLU A 226 30.29 19.62 -8.79
N ALA A 227 28.97 19.60 -8.59
CA ALA A 227 28.02 20.61 -9.05
C ALA A 227 28.36 22.04 -8.57
N TRP A 228 28.73 22.22 -7.31
CA TRP A 228 29.12 23.54 -6.79
C TRP A 228 30.41 24.05 -7.44
N THR A 229 31.42 23.19 -7.53
CA THR A 229 32.69 23.50 -8.16
C THR A 229 32.52 23.82 -9.64
N ALA A 230 31.63 23.11 -10.34
CA ALA A 230 31.27 23.37 -11.74
C ALA A 230 30.60 24.75 -11.91
N PHE A 231 29.70 25.12 -11.00
CA PHE A 231 29.05 26.43 -11.01
C PHE A 231 30.06 27.56 -10.75
N GLU A 232 30.93 27.42 -9.74
CA GLU A 232 32.00 28.40 -9.46
C GLU A 232 32.95 28.58 -10.65
N ALA A 233 33.39 27.47 -11.23
CA ALA A 233 34.33 27.49 -12.33
C ALA A 233 33.66 28.01 -13.62
N GLY A 234 32.40 27.64 -13.89
CA GLY A 234 31.60 28.16 -15.00
C GLY A 234 31.38 29.68 -14.87
N CYS A 235 31.05 30.15 -13.68
CA CYS A 235 30.93 31.58 -13.42
C CYS A 235 32.26 32.33 -13.66
N ARG A 236 33.35 31.77 -13.16
CA ARG A 236 34.69 32.37 -13.35
C ARG A 236 35.15 32.38 -14.81
N SER A 237 34.83 31.35 -15.57
CA SER A 237 35.15 31.27 -17.00
C SER A 237 34.47 32.36 -17.85
N LEU A 238 33.35 32.86 -17.37
CA LEU A 238 32.59 33.96 -17.98
C LEU A 238 32.98 35.35 -17.41
N GLY A 239 34.07 35.42 -16.64
CA GLY A 239 34.51 36.66 -16.02
C GLY A 239 33.68 37.11 -14.82
N GLY A 240 32.98 36.17 -14.18
CA GLY A 240 32.16 36.42 -13.01
C GLY A 240 32.79 35.93 -11.71
N LYS A 241 32.16 36.36 -10.62
CA LYS A 241 32.42 35.90 -9.26
C LYS A 241 31.10 35.44 -8.62
N VAL A 242 31.15 34.29 -7.96
CA VAL A 242 29.98 33.80 -7.25
C VAL A 242 29.74 34.65 -5.99
N GLN A 243 28.55 35.13 -5.83
CA GLN A 243 28.07 35.82 -4.64
C GLN A 243 26.94 34.98 -4.02
N GLU A 244 27.09 34.69 -2.72
CA GLU A 244 26.07 34.03 -1.93
C GLU A 244 25.17 35.09 -1.26
N ASP A 245 23.84 34.97 -1.46
CA ASP A 245 22.86 35.82 -0.79
C ASP A 245 21.76 34.93 -0.17
N GLY A 246 21.93 34.64 1.10
CA GLY A 246 21.07 33.69 1.82
C GLY A 246 21.18 32.28 1.25
N PRO A 247 20.05 31.66 0.87
CA PRO A 247 20.04 30.31 0.29
C PRO A 247 20.36 30.26 -1.21
N GLU A 248 20.54 31.42 -1.86
CA GLU A 248 20.75 31.53 -3.29
C GLU A 248 22.19 31.99 -3.61
N SER A 249 22.68 31.52 -4.75
CA SER A 249 24.01 31.84 -5.23
C SER A 249 23.93 32.38 -6.65
N PHE A 250 24.54 33.52 -6.90
CA PHE A 250 24.51 34.25 -8.17
C PHE A 250 25.91 34.40 -8.77
N CYS A 251 26.00 34.35 -10.09
CA CYS A 251 27.20 34.70 -10.81
C CYS A 251 27.12 36.18 -11.20
N ARG A 252 27.98 37.03 -10.64
CA ARG A 252 28.10 38.46 -10.98
C ARG A 252 29.39 38.75 -11.76
N ALA A 253 29.29 39.61 -12.74
CA ALA A 253 30.47 40.08 -13.47
C ALA A 253 31.47 40.76 -12.54
N ASP A 254 32.73 40.37 -12.59
CA ASP A 254 33.81 41.02 -11.82
C ASP A 254 34.30 42.27 -12.53
N LEU A 255 33.68 43.41 -12.22
CA LEU A 255 34.02 44.70 -12.79
C LEU A 255 35.44 45.20 -12.38
N THR A 256 36.09 44.52 -11.44
CA THR A 256 37.43 44.89 -10.99
C THR A 256 38.56 44.30 -11.85
N ALA A 257 38.25 43.34 -12.73
CA ALA A 257 39.23 42.70 -13.60
C ALA A 257 39.52 43.46 -14.91
N ALA A 258 38.86 44.59 -15.15
CA ALA A 258 38.97 45.39 -16.39
C ALA A 258 39.78 46.69 -16.23
N GLN A 259 40.63 46.81 -15.20
CA GLN A 259 41.58 47.94 -15.06
C GLN A 259 43.04 47.51 -15.27
#